data_d33fb3a388f946398e822de6f45d2328
#
_entry.id   d33fb3a388f946398e822de6f45d2328
#
_cell.length_a   1.000
_cell.length_b   1.000
_cell.length_c   1.000
_cell.angle_alpha   90.00
_cell.angle_beta   90.00
_cell.angle_gamma   90.00
#
_symmetry.space_group_name_H-M   'P 1'
#
loop_
_entity.id
_entity.type
_entity.pdbx_description
1 polymer ?
#
loop_
_entity_poly.entity_id
_entity_poly.type
_entity_poly.pdbx_seq_one_letter_code
_entity_poly.pdbx_strand_id
1 'polypeptide(L)'
;MSECRLSALVVAHNEEDRIADCLDRLAFADEIVVVLDDCSDGTKTIAARYTGRLVEGSWELEGDRRNAGFAVCKGDWVLEVDADERVTTELAVEIRQVISTSPADWHLIPVDNYVGERLVRYGWGASFGRSAFPGLTRKGVKRVGAQRVHPSLTLDGKEGAALKQRLQHFVDRDISDMIKRLDSYSTARALDLRDSGDLGSFGANVRRIFSRFWKCYVGRRGYREGGLGFLVALLAGLFPILSYLKARYGDEFGDS
;
A
#
# COMPACT_ATOMS: atom_id res chain seq x y z
N MET A 1 -28.44 -15.11 14.26
CA MET A 1 -27.82 -14.10 13.36
C MET A 1 -26.75 -14.84 12.59
N SER A 2 -26.73 -14.77 11.26
CA SER A 2 -25.65 -15.36 10.47
C SER A 2 -24.34 -14.68 10.85
N GLU A 3 -23.31 -15.46 11.09
CA GLU A 3 -21.96 -14.96 11.39
C GLU A 3 -21.45 -14.11 10.21
N CYS A 4 -20.94 -12.93 10.51
CA CYS A 4 -20.50 -11.98 9.49
C CYS A 4 -19.21 -12.51 8.84
N ARG A 5 -19.19 -12.68 7.51
CA ARG A 5 -18.09 -13.30 6.77
C ARG A 5 -17.05 -12.28 6.36
N LEU A 6 -15.79 -12.66 6.48
CA LEU A 6 -14.61 -11.87 6.14
C LEU A 6 -13.86 -12.49 4.96
N SER A 7 -13.68 -11.74 3.87
CA SER A 7 -12.69 -12.05 2.84
C SER A 7 -11.39 -11.29 3.12
N ALA A 8 -10.26 -12.00 3.15
CA ALA A 8 -8.93 -11.38 3.09
C ALA A 8 -8.50 -11.30 1.62
N LEU A 9 -8.21 -10.11 1.13
CA LEU A 9 -7.74 -9.84 -0.23
C LEU A 9 -6.26 -9.51 -0.19
N VAL A 10 -5.45 -10.33 -0.87
CA VAL A 10 -4.00 -10.10 -1.04
C VAL A 10 -3.70 -9.84 -2.50
N VAL A 11 -2.90 -8.80 -2.78
CA VAL A 11 -2.39 -8.50 -4.12
C VAL A 11 -0.88 -8.75 -4.11
N ALA A 12 -0.39 -9.52 -5.08
CA ALA A 12 1.01 -9.92 -5.17
C ALA A 12 1.55 -9.78 -6.60
N HIS A 13 2.80 -9.34 -6.71
CA HIS A 13 3.61 -9.34 -7.92
C HIS A 13 5.03 -9.78 -7.56
N ASN A 14 5.38 -11.05 -7.87
CA ASN A 14 6.70 -11.63 -7.57
C ASN A 14 7.09 -11.51 -6.08
N GLU A 15 6.31 -12.14 -5.21
CA GLU A 15 6.43 -12.09 -3.75
C GLU A 15 6.71 -13.49 -3.14
N GLU A 16 7.43 -14.37 -3.86
CA GLU A 16 7.67 -15.75 -3.40
C GLU A 16 8.33 -15.84 -2.03
N ASP A 17 9.18 -14.85 -1.68
CA ASP A 17 9.89 -14.79 -0.40
C ASP A 17 9.00 -14.39 0.78
N ARG A 18 7.84 -13.75 0.53
CA ARG A 18 7.05 -13.07 1.57
C ARG A 18 5.61 -13.57 1.67
N ILE A 19 5.05 -14.08 0.56
CA ILE A 19 3.61 -14.35 0.48
C ILE A 19 3.17 -15.46 1.45
N ALA A 20 4.01 -16.48 1.71
CA ALA A 20 3.67 -17.57 2.61
C ALA A 20 3.39 -17.04 4.03
N ASP A 21 4.31 -16.24 4.59
CA ASP A 21 4.16 -15.66 5.93
C ASP A 21 2.98 -14.67 6.02
N CYS A 22 2.65 -13.97 4.93
CA CYS A 22 1.45 -13.15 4.85
C CYS A 22 0.18 -14.01 4.96
N LEU A 23 0.08 -15.07 4.14
CA LEU A 23 -1.12 -15.91 4.05
C LEU A 23 -1.33 -16.74 5.32
N ASP A 24 -0.27 -17.23 5.98
CA ASP A 24 -0.35 -17.93 7.28
C ASP A 24 -1.09 -17.07 8.32
N ARG A 25 -0.89 -15.75 8.29
CA ARG A 25 -1.50 -14.83 9.24
C ARG A 25 -2.94 -14.46 8.91
N LEU A 26 -3.47 -14.95 7.77
CA LEU A 26 -4.83 -14.70 7.32
C LEU A 26 -5.77 -15.89 7.55
N ALA A 27 -5.31 -16.97 8.19
CA ALA A 27 -6.10 -18.17 8.48
C ALA A 27 -7.37 -17.88 9.33
N PHE A 28 -7.47 -16.71 9.96
CA PHE A 28 -8.65 -16.28 10.69
C PHE A 28 -9.78 -15.77 9.77
N ALA A 29 -9.51 -15.47 8.49
CA ALA A 29 -10.53 -15.06 7.52
C ALA A 29 -11.36 -16.26 7.03
N ASP A 30 -12.61 -16.03 6.63
CA ASP A 30 -13.49 -17.08 6.10
C ASP A 30 -13.15 -17.41 4.64
N GLU A 31 -12.46 -16.48 3.97
CA GLU A 31 -12.03 -16.60 2.58
C GLU A 31 -10.72 -15.84 2.40
N ILE A 32 -9.79 -16.42 1.67
CA ILE A 32 -8.59 -15.73 1.18
C ILE A 32 -8.69 -15.66 -0.34
N VAL A 33 -8.56 -14.44 -0.89
CA VAL A 33 -8.47 -14.17 -2.33
C VAL A 33 -7.10 -13.61 -2.62
N VAL A 34 -6.38 -14.20 -3.58
CA VAL A 34 -5.07 -13.71 -4.00
C VAL A 34 -5.13 -13.25 -5.46
N VAL A 35 -4.80 -12.00 -5.70
CA VAL A 35 -4.60 -11.45 -7.05
C VAL A 35 -3.13 -11.58 -7.40
N LEU A 36 -2.85 -12.28 -8.48
CA LEU A 36 -1.52 -12.55 -9.02
C LEU A 36 -1.32 -11.67 -10.26
N ASP A 37 -0.59 -10.57 -10.09
CA ASP A 37 -0.34 -9.60 -11.14
C ASP A 37 0.98 -9.93 -11.83
N ASP A 38 0.91 -10.54 -13.02
CA ASP A 38 2.07 -10.88 -13.87
C ASP A 38 3.21 -11.58 -13.08
N CYS A 39 2.85 -12.56 -12.25
CA CYS A 39 3.83 -13.29 -11.44
C CYS A 39 4.60 -14.30 -12.30
N SER A 40 5.92 -14.20 -12.30
CA SER A 40 6.83 -15.10 -13.01
C SER A 40 7.66 -16.02 -12.10
N ASP A 41 7.58 -15.81 -10.78
CA ASP A 41 8.28 -16.56 -9.73
C ASP A 41 7.39 -17.63 -9.08
N GLY A 42 7.80 -18.15 -7.91
CA GLY A 42 7.07 -19.16 -7.15
C GLY A 42 5.79 -18.67 -6.45
N THR A 43 5.45 -17.37 -6.52
CA THR A 43 4.31 -16.77 -5.81
C THR A 43 3.01 -17.54 -6.02
N LYS A 44 2.66 -17.87 -7.27
CA LYS A 44 1.44 -18.62 -7.59
C LYS A 44 1.41 -20.00 -6.95
N THR A 45 2.52 -20.73 -7.06
CA THR A 45 2.65 -22.08 -6.50
C THR A 45 2.48 -22.08 -4.99
N ILE A 46 3.01 -21.06 -4.32
CA ILE A 46 2.88 -20.89 -2.88
C ILE A 46 1.44 -20.53 -2.52
N ALA A 47 0.86 -19.52 -3.15
CA ALA A 47 -0.50 -19.06 -2.88
C ALA A 47 -1.55 -20.17 -3.05
N ALA A 48 -1.38 -21.05 -4.04
CA ALA A 48 -2.27 -22.19 -4.30
C ALA A 48 -2.36 -23.21 -3.15
N ARG A 49 -1.41 -23.20 -2.21
CA ARG A 49 -1.45 -24.06 -1.01
C ARG A 49 -2.41 -23.51 0.05
N TYR A 50 -2.73 -22.23 0.01
CA TYR A 50 -3.57 -21.54 0.99
C TYR A 50 -5.00 -21.34 0.51
N THR A 51 -5.19 -21.18 -0.80
CA THR A 51 -6.52 -20.91 -1.36
C THR A 51 -6.63 -21.35 -2.81
N GLY A 52 -7.84 -21.79 -3.20
CA GLY A 52 -8.20 -22.00 -4.61
C GLY A 52 -8.76 -20.75 -5.30
N ARG A 53 -8.79 -19.60 -4.61
CA ARG A 53 -9.32 -18.34 -5.16
C ARG A 53 -8.20 -17.44 -5.63
N LEU A 54 -7.61 -17.80 -6.73
CA LEU A 54 -6.56 -17.06 -7.41
C LEU A 54 -7.18 -16.28 -8.58
N VAL A 55 -6.86 -15.00 -8.67
CA VAL A 55 -7.22 -14.09 -9.78
C VAL A 55 -5.93 -13.75 -10.50
N GLU A 56 -5.74 -14.33 -11.67
CA GLU A 56 -4.53 -14.13 -12.46
C GLU A 56 -4.77 -13.11 -13.57
N GLY A 57 -3.82 -12.23 -13.79
CA GLY A 57 -3.86 -11.25 -14.86
C GLY A 57 -2.58 -10.44 -14.95
N SER A 58 -2.58 -9.46 -15.83
CA SER A 58 -1.55 -8.43 -15.96
C SER A 58 -2.26 -7.09 -16.04
N TRP A 59 -1.98 -6.21 -15.09
CA TRP A 59 -2.63 -4.91 -15.00
C TRP A 59 -1.60 -3.78 -15.00
N GLU A 60 -1.77 -2.83 -15.89
CA GLU A 60 -0.93 -1.64 -15.92
C GLU A 60 -1.17 -0.73 -14.69
N LEU A 61 -2.40 -0.74 -14.17
CA LEU A 61 -2.81 0.14 -13.09
C LEU A 61 -3.04 -0.61 -11.78
N GLU A 62 -2.48 -0.11 -10.69
CA GLU A 62 -2.67 -0.65 -9.35
C GLU A 62 -4.16 -0.74 -8.98
N GLY A 63 -4.95 0.24 -9.39
CA GLY A 63 -6.39 0.28 -9.12
C GLY A 63 -7.14 -0.88 -9.75
N ASP A 64 -6.83 -1.24 -10.99
CA ASP A 64 -7.55 -2.27 -11.73
C ASP A 64 -7.33 -3.66 -11.12
N ARG A 65 -6.07 -3.98 -10.75
CA ARG A 65 -5.77 -5.26 -10.08
C ARG A 65 -6.45 -5.39 -8.72
N ARG A 66 -6.50 -4.30 -7.91
CA ARG A 66 -7.20 -4.29 -6.62
C ARG A 66 -8.71 -4.43 -6.81
N ASN A 67 -9.29 -3.69 -7.76
CA ASN A 67 -10.72 -3.77 -8.08
C ASN A 67 -11.13 -5.15 -8.60
N ALA A 68 -10.29 -5.83 -9.39
CA ALA A 68 -10.51 -7.22 -9.80
C ALA A 68 -10.60 -8.17 -8.60
N GLY A 69 -9.73 -7.99 -7.60
CA GLY A 69 -9.79 -8.74 -6.34
C GLY A 69 -11.04 -8.44 -5.53
N PHE A 70 -11.40 -7.17 -5.36
CA PHE A 70 -12.63 -6.79 -4.64
C PHE A 70 -13.90 -7.39 -5.27
N ALA A 71 -13.96 -7.47 -6.60
CA ALA A 71 -15.12 -8.00 -7.32
C ALA A 71 -15.41 -9.48 -7.01
N VAL A 72 -14.39 -10.29 -6.75
CA VAL A 72 -14.52 -11.74 -6.50
C VAL A 72 -14.66 -12.11 -5.03
N CYS A 73 -14.39 -11.20 -4.10
CA CYS A 73 -14.61 -11.41 -2.67
C CYS A 73 -16.08 -11.68 -2.37
N LYS A 74 -16.36 -12.68 -1.52
CA LYS A 74 -17.74 -13.09 -1.15
C LYS A 74 -18.15 -12.72 0.27
N GLY A 75 -17.19 -12.34 1.11
CA GLY A 75 -17.46 -11.89 2.48
C GLY A 75 -18.28 -10.62 2.54
N ASP A 76 -18.95 -10.39 3.65
CA ASP A 76 -19.66 -9.14 3.94
C ASP A 76 -18.68 -7.98 4.15
N TRP A 77 -17.49 -8.34 4.64
CA TRP A 77 -16.35 -7.46 4.84
C TRP A 77 -15.14 -7.96 4.04
N VAL A 78 -14.33 -7.01 3.61
CA VAL A 78 -13.04 -7.26 2.94
C VAL A 78 -11.93 -6.61 3.75
N LEU A 79 -10.95 -7.42 4.14
CA LEU A 79 -9.67 -6.99 4.68
C LEU A 79 -8.65 -6.98 3.54
N GLU A 80 -8.13 -5.82 3.22
CA GLU A 80 -7.06 -5.66 2.23
C GLU A 80 -5.70 -5.72 2.91
N VAL A 81 -4.82 -6.57 2.40
CA VAL A 81 -3.46 -6.79 2.93
C VAL A 81 -2.50 -6.92 1.74
N ASP A 82 -1.36 -6.27 1.78
CA ASP A 82 -0.29 -6.45 0.80
C ASP A 82 0.62 -7.64 1.20
N ALA A 83 1.27 -8.28 0.24
CA ALA A 83 2.07 -9.49 0.48
C ALA A 83 3.25 -9.28 1.46
N ASP A 84 3.70 -8.02 1.61
CA ASP A 84 4.71 -7.58 2.55
C ASP A 84 4.14 -7.12 3.90
N GLU A 85 2.85 -7.35 4.15
CA GLU A 85 2.18 -7.00 5.40
C GLU A 85 1.84 -8.25 6.24
N ARG A 86 1.73 -8.03 7.56
CA ARG A 86 1.44 -9.09 8.54
C ARG A 86 0.35 -8.65 9.51
N VAL A 87 -0.71 -9.43 9.54
CA VAL A 87 -1.78 -9.28 10.55
C VAL A 87 -1.32 -9.98 11.83
N THR A 88 -1.26 -9.25 12.94
CA THR A 88 -0.95 -9.83 14.24
C THR A 88 -2.18 -10.56 14.81
N THR A 89 -1.97 -11.45 15.76
CA THR A 89 -3.08 -12.17 16.43
C THR A 89 -4.06 -11.17 17.09
N GLU A 90 -3.53 -10.12 17.70
CA GLU A 90 -4.35 -9.09 18.36
C GLU A 90 -5.18 -8.29 17.35
N LEU A 91 -4.59 -7.96 16.18
CA LEU A 91 -5.31 -7.29 15.10
C LEU A 91 -6.40 -8.22 14.52
N ALA A 92 -6.12 -9.50 14.34
CA ALA A 92 -7.09 -10.48 13.86
C ALA A 92 -8.31 -10.58 14.80
N VAL A 93 -8.09 -10.62 16.11
CA VAL A 93 -9.14 -10.63 17.12
C VAL A 93 -9.97 -9.34 17.06
N GLU A 94 -9.31 -8.18 16.99
CA GLU A 94 -10.02 -6.89 16.88
C GLU A 94 -10.86 -6.80 15.60
N ILE A 95 -10.32 -7.24 14.45
CA ILE A 95 -11.07 -7.27 13.18
C ILE A 95 -12.33 -8.10 13.31
N ARG A 96 -12.25 -9.32 13.85
CA ARG A 96 -13.42 -10.18 14.06
C ARG A 96 -14.47 -9.54 14.98
N GLN A 97 -14.03 -8.88 16.05
CA GLN A 97 -14.93 -8.14 16.94
C GLN A 97 -15.60 -6.97 16.23
N VAL A 98 -14.83 -6.18 15.45
CA VAL A 98 -15.35 -5.03 14.72
C VAL A 98 -16.39 -5.43 13.67
N ILE A 99 -16.10 -6.43 12.83
CA ILE A 99 -17.03 -6.85 11.77
C ILE A 99 -18.35 -7.40 12.33
N SER A 100 -18.35 -7.94 13.56
CA SER A 100 -19.56 -8.49 14.19
C SER A 100 -20.45 -7.43 14.83
N THR A 101 -19.91 -6.25 15.17
CA THR A 101 -20.63 -5.25 15.98
C THR A 101 -20.71 -3.87 15.37
N SER A 102 -19.84 -3.54 14.40
CA SER A 102 -19.76 -2.19 13.84
C SER A 102 -20.94 -1.84 12.93
N PRO A 103 -21.61 -0.68 13.17
CA PRO A 103 -22.61 -0.13 12.27
C PRO A 103 -22.00 0.69 11.13
N ALA A 104 -20.66 0.81 11.07
CA ALA A 104 -19.96 1.55 10.04
C ALA A 104 -19.75 0.70 8.78
N ASP A 105 -19.31 1.34 7.70
CA ASP A 105 -19.08 0.71 6.41
C ASP A 105 -17.59 0.48 6.15
N TRP A 106 -16.72 1.24 6.80
CA TRP A 106 -15.27 1.06 6.68
C TRP A 106 -14.51 1.59 7.90
N HIS A 107 -13.32 1.05 8.10
CA HIS A 107 -12.42 1.40 9.20
C HIS A 107 -11.01 1.61 8.71
N LEU A 108 -10.31 2.58 9.30
CA LEU A 108 -8.87 2.74 9.13
C LEU A 108 -8.12 1.69 9.96
N ILE A 109 -7.12 1.09 9.33
CA ILE A 109 -6.13 0.24 10.01
C ILE A 109 -4.83 1.04 10.13
N PRO A 110 -4.36 1.33 11.34
CA PRO A 110 -3.04 1.94 11.55
C PRO A 110 -1.92 0.98 11.11
N VAL A 111 -0.81 1.53 10.63
CA VAL A 111 0.32 0.76 10.11
C VAL A 111 1.58 1.06 10.88
N ASP A 112 2.32 0.01 11.24
CA ASP A 112 3.69 0.06 11.73
C ASP A 112 4.63 -0.37 10.59
N ASN A 113 5.41 0.59 10.07
CA ASN A 113 6.32 0.34 8.96
C ASN A 113 7.69 -0.12 9.48
N TYR A 114 8.22 -1.16 8.85
CA TYR A 114 9.54 -1.72 9.14
C TYR A 114 10.48 -1.51 7.96
N VAL A 115 11.74 -1.19 8.27
CA VAL A 115 12.85 -1.25 7.33
C VAL A 115 13.79 -2.34 7.84
N GLY A 116 13.88 -3.45 7.12
CA GLY A 116 14.38 -4.69 7.68
C GLY A 116 13.56 -5.10 8.91
N GLU A 117 14.24 -5.36 10.03
CA GLU A 117 13.58 -5.71 11.30
C GLU A 117 13.29 -4.48 12.18
N ARG A 118 13.72 -3.29 11.76
CA ARG A 118 13.58 -2.07 12.56
C ARG A 118 12.23 -1.42 12.33
N LEU A 119 11.44 -1.29 13.40
CA LEU A 119 10.25 -0.46 13.41
C LEU A 119 10.64 1.01 13.26
N VAL A 120 10.09 1.65 12.22
CA VAL A 120 10.20 3.08 11.96
C VAL A 120 8.82 3.70 12.09
N ARG A 121 8.53 4.29 13.24
CA ARG A 121 7.17 4.75 13.58
C ARG A 121 6.88 6.16 13.09
N TYR A 122 7.91 6.98 12.95
CA TYR A 122 7.76 8.41 12.66
C TYR A 122 8.32 8.78 11.27
N GLY A 123 7.90 9.91 10.75
CA GLY A 123 8.45 10.46 9.52
C GLY A 123 7.74 10.03 8.23
N TRP A 124 6.98 8.94 8.25
CA TRP A 124 6.27 8.43 7.07
C TRP A 124 5.19 9.39 6.58
N GLY A 125 4.97 9.38 5.29
CA GLY A 125 3.86 10.07 4.65
C GLY A 125 4.23 10.77 3.36
N ALA A 126 3.26 11.52 2.80
CA ALA A 126 3.27 11.96 1.43
C ALA A 126 3.34 10.73 0.50
N SER A 127 4.33 10.69 -0.38
CA SER A 127 4.51 9.58 -1.34
C SER A 127 5.43 8.48 -0.80
N PHE A 128 5.77 8.48 0.49
CA PHE A 128 6.77 7.58 1.04
C PHE A 128 6.29 6.96 2.37
N GLY A 129 5.50 5.91 2.25
CA GLY A 129 4.91 5.18 3.36
C GLY A 129 3.57 5.75 3.85
N ARG A 130 2.78 4.92 4.49
CA ARG A 130 1.47 5.24 5.08
C ARG A 130 1.45 4.98 6.58
N SER A 131 0.73 5.79 7.34
CA SER A 131 0.54 5.58 8.78
C SER A 131 -0.78 4.90 9.12
N ALA A 132 -1.75 4.96 8.21
CA ALA A 132 -3.03 4.28 8.27
C ALA A 132 -3.67 4.26 6.87
N PHE A 133 -4.60 3.33 6.65
CA PHE A 133 -5.38 3.24 5.41
C PHE A 133 -6.73 2.58 5.66
N PRO A 134 -7.74 2.79 4.78
CA PRO A 134 -9.04 2.13 4.87
C PRO A 134 -8.92 0.67 4.41
N GLY A 135 -8.35 -0.18 5.26
CA GLY A 135 -8.02 -1.58 4.97
C GLY A 135 -9.14 -2.56 5.32
N LEU A 136 -10.12 -2.17 6.12
CA LEU A 136 -11.27 -2.99 6.48
C LEU A 136 -12.55 -2.31 6.00
N THR A 137 -13.21 -2.88 4.97
CA THR A 137 -14.36 -2.26 4.33
C THR A 137 -15.49 -3.26 4.12
N ARG A 138 -16.75 -2.82 4.16
CA ARG A 138 -17.84 -3.66 3.65
C ARG A 138 -17.67 -3.87 2.16
N LYS A 139 -18.15 -5.02 1.68
CA LYS A 139 -18.12 -5.34 0.25
C LYS A 139 -18.81 -4.24 -0.57
N GLY A 140 -18.13 -3.78 -1.63
CA GLY A 140 -18.63 -2.76 -2.57
C GLY A 140 -18.45 -1.31 -2.12
N VAL A 141 -17.97 -1.06 -0.90
CA VAL A 141 -17.76 0.29 -0.36
C VAL A 141 -16.54 0.97 -0.94
N LYS A 142 -15.46 0.21 -1.20
CA LYS A 142 -14.19 0.76 -1.67
C LYS A 142 -13.98 0.54 -3.15
N ARG A 143 -13.55 1.60 -3.85
CA ARG A 143 -13.06 1.56 -5.24
C ARG A 143 -11.74 2.31 -5.33
N VAL A 144 -10.83 1.77 -6.12
CA VAL A 144 -9.49 2.33 -6.35
C VAL A 144 -9.44 2.94 -7.73
N GLY A 145 -8.93 4.17 -7.83
CA GLY A 145 -8.87 4.93 -9.08
C GLY A 145 -7.72 4.51 -9.99
N ALA A 146 -7.67 5.13 -11.18
CA ALA A 146 -6.83 4.74 -12.30
C ALA A 146 -5.48 5.48 -12.38
N GLN A 147 -4.86 5.85 -11.25
CA GLN A 147 -3.51 6.40 -11.23
C GLN A 147 -2.48 5.28 -11.01
N ARG A 148 -1.30 5.38 -11.63
CA ARG A 148 -0.20 4.40 -11.48
C ARG A 148 0.41 4.43 -10.08
N VAL A 149 0.47 5.60 -9.46
CA VAL A 149 1.04 5.77 -8.13
C VAL A 149 0.07 6.53 -7.23
N HIS A 150 -0.20 5.98 -6.03
CA HIS A 150 -1.13 6.55 -5.06
C HIS A 150 -2.51 6.84 -5.67
N PRO A 151 -3.17 5.80 -6.19
CA PRO A 151 -4.48 5.97 -6.79
C PRO A 151 -5.46 6.61 -5.83
N SER A 152 -6.38 7.41 -6.36
CA SER A 152 -7.48 7.97 -5.59
C SER A 152 -8.35 6.84 -5.03
N LEU A 153 -8.91 7.07 -3.85
CA LEU A 153 -9.84 6.12 -3.24
C LEU A 153 -11.23 6.75 -3.18
N THR A 154 -12.22 6.00 -3.63
CA THR A 154 -13.63 6.30 -3.37
C THR A 154 -14.09 5.36 -2.27
N LEU A 155 -14.64 5.93 -1.21
CA LEU A 155 -15.21 5.21 -0.07
C LEU A 155 -16.64 5.66 0.10
N ASP A 156 -17.57 4.74 -0.09
CA ASP A 156 -18.98 5.00 0.13
C ASP A 156 -19.35 4.68 1.59
N GLY A 157 -20.37 5.34 2.12
CA GLY A 157 -20.90 5.06 3.44
C GLY A 157 -20.15 5.73 4.60
N LYS A 158 -20.30 5.18 5.80
CA LYS A 158 -19.90 5.79 7.06
C LYS A 158 -18.56 5.26 7.54
N GLU A 159 -17.63 6.17 7.86
CA GLU A 159 -16.40 5.86 8.57
C GLU A 159 -16.68 5.44 10.02
N GLY A 160 -16.04 4.35 10.44
CA GLY A 160 -16.00 3.91 11.82
C GLY A 160 -14.74 4.38 12.55
N ALA A 161 -14.66 4.10 13.84
CA ALA A 161 -13.45 4.36 14.60
C ALA A 161 -12.27 3.58 13.99
N ALA A 162 -11.09 4.21 13.92
CA ALA A 162 -9.87 3.51 13.51
C ALA A 162 -9.59 2.34 14.48
N LEU A 163 -9.07 1.23 13.94
CA LEU A 163 -8.65 0.11 14.76
C LEU A 163 -7.52 0.55 15.72
N LYS A 164 -7.42 -0.11 16.85
CA LYS A 164 -6.38 0.17 17.85
C LYS A 164 -5.11 -0.60 17.56
N GLN A 165 -5.26 -1.85 17.13
CA GLN A 165 -4.15 -2.70 16.74
C GLN A 165 -3.62 -2.30 15.36
N ARG A 166 -2.35 -2.62 15.11
CA ARG A 166 -1.61 -2.10 13.95
C ARG A 166 -1.20 -3.23 13.03
N LEU A 167 -1.30 -3.00 11.74
CA LEU A 167 -0.78 -3.88 10.71
C LEU A 167 0.75 -3.68 10.62
N GLN A 168 1.50 -4.76 10.60
CA GLN A 168 2.95 -4.70 10.38
C GLN A 168 3.21 -4.68 8.87
N HIS A 169 4.00 -3.71 8.41
CA HIS A 169 4.34 -3.53 7.00
C HIS A 169 5.86 -3.51 6.84
N PHE A 170 6.41 -4.54 6.22
CA PHE A 170 7.84 -4.70 5.93
C PHE A 170 8.18 -4.02 4.61
N VAL A 171 8.10 -2.69 4.63
CA VAL A 171 8.06 -1.84 3.44
C VAL A 171 9.35 -1.90 2.61
N ASP A 172 10.49 -1.97 3.25
CA ASP A 172 11.81 -2.09 2.61
C ASP A 172 12.69 -3.05 3.41
N ARG A 173 13.51 -3.86 2.74
CA ARG A 173 14.46 -4.76 3.40
C ARG A 173 15.68 -3.99 3.93
N ASP A 174 16.09 -2.96 3.20
CA ASP A 174 17.26 -2.15 3.49
C ASP A 174 17.19 -0.76 2.83
N ILE A 175 18.26 0.02 2.97
CA ILE A 175 18.38 1.35 2.35
C ILE A 175 18.40 1.26 0.82
N SER A 176 18.96 0.20 0.25
CA SER A 176 19.00 0.01 -1.21
C SER A 176 17.60 -0.17 -1.78
N ASP A 177 16.75 -0.93 -1.09
CA ASP A 177 15.33 -1.11 -1.48
C ASP A 177 14.56 0.22 -1.37
N MET A 178 14.82 1.04 -0.35
CA MET A 178 14.24 2.39 -0.24
C MET A 178 14.58 3.26 -1.46
N ILE A 179 15.81 3.20 -1.94
CA ILE A 179 16.27 3.97 -3.12
C ILE A 179 15.63 3.42 -4.39
N LYS A 180 15.60 2.09 -4.58
CA LYS A 180 14.93 1.44 -5.71
C LYS A 180 13.43 1.79 -5.77
N ARG A 181 12.76 1.79 -4.61
CA ARG A 181 11.35 2.18 -4.52
C ARG A 181 11.15 3.64 -4.90
N LEU A 182 12.02 4.55 -4.47
CA LEU A 182 11.98 5.95 -4.91
C LEU A 182 12.13 6.05 -6.43
N ASP A 183 13.05 5.29 -7.02
CA ASP A 183 13.29 5.25 -8.44
C ASP A 183 12.04 4.78 -9.20
N SER A 184 11.51 3.60 -8.87
CA SER A 184 10.32 3.02 -9.49
C SER A 184 9.10 3.93 -9.36
N TYR A 185 8.83 4.46 -8.15
CA TYR A 185 7.66 5.31 -7.92
C TYR A 185 7.78 6.67 -8.63
N SER A 186 9.00 7.24 -8.70
CA SER A 186 9.20 8.49 -9.43
C SER A 186 9.07 8.28 -10.95
N THR A 187 9.44 7.10 -11.47
CA THR A 187 9.24 6.73 -12.87
C THR A 187 7.74 6.58 -13.20
N ALA A 188 7.02 5.78 -12.42
CA ALA A 188 5.58 5.62 -12.62
C ALA A 188 4.82 6.95 -12.49
N ARG A 189 5.21 7.81 -11.53
CA ARG A 189 4.62 9.16 -11.42
C ARG A 189 4.98 10.06 -12.60
N ALA A 190 6.17 9.90 -13.19
CA ALA A 190 6.55 10.65 -14.39
C ALA A 190 5.64 10.33 -15.58
N LEU A 191 5.27 9.06 -15.75
CA LEU A 191 4.29 8.65 -16.77
C LEU A 191 2.93 9.31 -16.52
N ASP A 192 2.42 9.30 -15.28
CA ASP A 192 1.15 9.99 -14.96
C ASP A 192 1.21 11.49 -15.27
N LEU A 193 2.36 12.14 -15.01
CA LEU A 193 2.55 13.57 -15.31
C LEU A 193 2.54 13.84 -16.82
N ARG A 194 3.15 12.95 -17.62
CA ARG A 194 3.14 13.04 -19.09
C ARG A 194 1.72 12.85 -19.62
N ASP A 195 1.02 11.82 -19.18
CA ASP A 195 -0.33 11.51 -19.61
C ASP A 195 -1.32 12.66 -19.31
N SER A 196 -1.14 13.33 -18.16
CA SER A 196 -1.97 14.48 -17.79
C SER A 196 -1.63 15.77 -18.54
N GLY A 197 -0.45 15.86 -19.15
CA GLY A 197 0.07 17.08 -19.79
C GLY A 197 0.43 18.22 -18.81
N ASP A 198 0.26 18.00 -17.49
CA ASP A 198 0.59 18.98 -16.45
C ASP A 198 1.79 18.52 -15.61
N LEU A 199 2.96 18.89 -16.04
CA LEU A 199 4.21 18.62 -15.32
C LEU A 199 4.41 19.56 -14.11
N GLY A 200 3.71 20.69 -14.07
CA GLY A 200 3.99 21.77 -13.14
C GLY A 200 5.30 22.52 -13.47
N SER A 201 5.79 23.38 -12.57
CA SER A 201 7.00 24.13 -12.79
C SER A 201 8.19 23.56 -12.02
N PHE A 202 9.42 23.75 -12.54
CA PHE A 202 10.67 23.37 -11.88
C PHE A 202 10.78 23.98 -10.48
N GLY A 203 10.53 25.30 -10.36
CA GLY A 203 10.61 26.02 -9.08
C GLY A 203 9.62 25.50 -8.03
N ALA A 204 8.40 25.11 -8.44
CA ALA A 204 7.42 24.49 -7.55
C ALA A 204 7.92 23.12 -7.02
N ASN A 205 8.55 22.30 -7.88
CA ASN A 205 9.07 21.00 -7.48
C ASN A 205 10.32 21.13 -6.59
N VAL A 206 11.20 22.10 -6.86
CA VAL A 206 12.32 22.44 -5.94
C VAL A 206 11.80 22.86 -4.56
N ARG A 207 10.80 23.75 -4.51
CA ARG A 207 10.18 24.15 -3.23
C ARG A 207 9.59 22.94 -2.49
N ARG A 208 9.03 21.96 -3.21
CA ARG A 208 8.47 20.74 -2.61
C ARG A 208 9.53 19.89 -1.92
N ILE A 209 10.81 19.94 -2.32
CA ILE A 209 11.90 19.23 -1.62
C ILE A 209 11.90 19.66 -0.15
N PHE A 210 11.97 20.97 0.08
CA PHE A 210 12.06 21.53 1.44
C PHE A 210 10.76 21.33 2.22
N SER A 211 9.61 21.61 1.61
CA SER A 211 8.33 21.53 2.30
C SER A 211 7.96 20.09 2.68
N ARG A 212 8.27 19.09 1.83
CA ARG A 212 8.03 17.68 2.14
C ARG A 212 9.03 17.14 3.15
N PHE A 213 10.32 17.49 2.99
CA PHE A 213 11.34 17.19 3.99
C PHE A 213 10.91 17.68 5.37
N TRP A 214 10.55 18.96 5.47
CA TRP A 214 10.13 19.56 6.73
C TRP A 214 8.89 18.88 7.30
N LYS A 215 7.90 18.61 6.47
CA LYS A 215 6.68 17.91 6.88
C LYS A 215 6.96 16.51 7.43
N CYS A 216 7.86 15.76 6.82
CA CYS A 216 8.23 14.40 7.29
C CYS A 216 9.15 14.47 8.51
N TYR A 217 10.23 15.24 8.44
CA TYR A 217 11.25 15.26 9.49
C TYR A 217 10.77 15.94 10.77
N VAL A 218 10.14 17.12 10.64
CA VAL A 218 9.67 17.91 11.79
C VAL A 218 8.20 17.62 12.08
N GLY A 219 7.31 17.86 11.12
CA GLY A 219 5.86 17.76 11.32
C GLY A 219 5.39 16.36 11.73
N ARG A 220 5.99 15.32 11.17
CA ARG A 220 5.71 13.92 11.49
C ARG A 220 6.75 13.29 12.41
N ARG A 221 7.57 14.12 13.05
CA ARG A 221 8.55 13.73 14.07
C ARG A 221 9.61 12.72 13.58
N GLY A 222 9.95 12.72 12.28
CA GLY A 222 10.98 11.83 11.71
C GLY A 222 12.33 11.95 12.43
N TYR A 223 12.64 13.12 13.03
CA TYR A 223 13.84 13.31 13.84
C TYR A 223 13.97 12.30 15.00
N ARG A 224 12.86 11.68 15.44
CA ARG A 224 12.88 10.64 16.49
C ARG A 224 13.49 9.32 16.01
N GLU A 225 13.55 9.10 14.71
CA GLU A 225 14.13 7.90 14.10
C GLU A 225 15.63 8.07 13.76
N GLY A 226 16.23 9.18 14.17
CA GLY A 226 17.65 9.45 13.91
C GLY A 226 17.97 9.57 12.43
N GLY A 227 19.09 8.98 12.00
CA GLY A 227 19.54 9.03 10.59
C GLY A 227 18.55 8.40 9.61
N LEU A 228 17.81 7.34 10.01
CA LEU A 228 16.82 6.71 9.14
C LEU A 228 15.61 7.63 8.89
N GLY A 229 15.15 8.33 9.94
CA GLY A 229 14.08 9.32 9.77
C GLY A 229 14.48 10.53 8.93
N PHE A 230 15.76 10.92 8.98
CA PHE A 230 16.33 11.92 8.08
C PHE A 230 16.28 11.41 6.63
N LEU A 231 16.73 10.17 6.39
CA LEU A 231 16.70 9.55 5.06
C LEU A 231 15.28 9.47 4.50
N VAL A 232 14.29 8.97 5.28
CA VAL A 232 12.87 8.93 4.87
C VAL A 232 12.39 10.32 4.44
N ALA A 233 12.70 11.35 5.22
CA ALA A 233 12.30 12.72 4.90
C ALA A 233 12.98 13.24 3.64
N LEU A 234 14.26 12.90 3.43
CA LEU A 234 15.01 13.29 2.24
C LEU A 234 14.43 12.63 0.97
N LEU A 235 14.19 11.32 1.00
CA LEU A 235 13.59 10.57 -0.11
C LEU A 235 12.19 11.09 -0.43
N ALA A 236 11.37 11.37 0.59
CA ALA A 236 10.05 11.97 0.40
C ALA A 236 10.12 13.38 -0.25
N GLY A 237 11.16 14.14 0.07
CA GLY A 237 11.44 15.44 -0.55
C GLY A 237 11.89 15.33 -2.00
N LEU A 238 12.74 14.34 -2.32
CA LEU A 238 13.27 14.12 -3.66
C LEU A 238 12.21 13.58 -4.66
N PHE A 239 11.23 12.84 -4.19
CA PHE A 239 10.22 12.22 -5.05
C PHE A 239 9.59 13.16 -6.10
N PRO A 240 9.08 14.39 -5.77
CA PRO A 240 8.44 15.25 -6.75
C PRO A 240 9.40 15.78 -7.82
N ILE A 241 10.63 16.15 -7.41
CA ILE A 241 11.58 16.70 -8.38
C ILE A 241 12.10 15.63 -9.31
N LEU A 242 12.34 14.39 -8.82
CA LEU A 242 12.72 13.26 -9.67
C LEU A 242 11.60 12.91 -10.64
N SER A 243 10.36 12.84 -10.18
CA SER A 243 9.20 12.60 -11.05
C SER A 243 9.08 13.66 -12.14
N TYR A 244 9.26 14.93 -11.80
CA TYR A 244 9.25 16.03 -12.76
C TYR A 244 10.40 15.91 -13.77
N LEU A 245 11.63 15.66 -13.32
CA LEU A 245 12.78 15.56 -14.20
C LEU A 245 12.68 14.36 -15.15
N LYS A 246 12.26 13.20 -14.65
CA LYS A 246 11.98 12.01 -15.47
C LYS A 246 10.88 12.28 -16.49
N ALA A 247 9.80 12.97 -16.10
CA ALA A 247 8.74 13.33 -17.02
C ALA A 247 9.24 14.29 -18.12
N ARG A 248 10.13 15.21 -17.77
CA ARG A 248 10.61 16.24 -18.70
C ARG A 248 11.70 15.78 -19.64
N TYR A 249 12.62 14.95 -19.16
CA TYR A 249 13.86 14.61 -19.87
C TYR A 249 14.02 13.12 -20.19
N GLY A 250 13.12 12.24 -19.74
CA GLY A 250 13.28 10.79 -19.93
C GLY A 250 13.44 10.38 -21.38
N ASP A 251 12.73 11.02 -22.32
CA ASP A 251 12.84 10.75 -23.75
C ASP A 251 14.22 11.17 -24.33
N GLU A 252 14.88 12.18 -23.72
CA GLU A 252 16.21 12.64 -24.14
C GLU A 252 17.31 11.65 -23.70
N PHE A 253 17.06 10.88 -22.63
CA PHE A 253 18.03 9.93 -22.06
C PHE A 253 17.72 8.46 -22.37
N GLY A 254 16.66 8.18 -23.15
CA GLY A 254 16.32 6.84 -23.58
C GLY A 254 15.68 5.96 -22.49
N ASP A 255 15.09 6.57 -21.47
CA ASP A 255 14.25 5.89 -20.48
C ASP A 255 12.89 5.58 -21.16
N SER A 256 12.85 4.50 -21.92
CA SER A 256 11.64 3.95 -22.56
C SER A 256 11.17 2.72 -21.81
#